data_9443d1e32c5fa741dc8bc1099b37092d
#
_entry.id   9443d1e32c5fa741dc8bc1099b37092d
#
_cell.length_a   1.000
_cell.length_b   1.000
_cell.length_c   1.000
_cell.angle_alpha   90.00
_cell.angle_beta   90.00
_cell.angle_gamma   90.00
#
_symmetry.space_group_name_H-M   'P 1'
#
loop_
_entity.id
_entity.type
_entity.pdbx_description
1 polymer ?
#
loop_
_entity_poly.entity_id
_entity_poly.type
_entity_poly.pdbx_seq_one_letter_code
_entity_poly.pdbx_strand_id
1 'polypeptide(L)'
;MGTIRQKLASVRARWPRILAACLALALTFGLGMYVQSRRAAAEVEDDLYWACVNMESHLSSPEIWLRLPYFQALESPMEDPGIKAEMAHIRRWAARILEAELADPREAADAPVSHAYLHALAEEVLGSSYPDIQAADRLFAACAPLQNAVEASTSPEEFFPALEKELAGPSGQDVQKFLEISNDK
;
A
#
# COMPACT_ATOMS: atom_id res chain seq x y z
N MET A 1 49.25 22.64 44.30
CA MET A 1 48.70 21.34 43.77
C MET A 1 47.26 21.01 44.21
N GLY A 2 46.57 21.83 45.00
CA GLY A 2 45.18 21.57 45.46
C GLY A 2 44.05 21.80 44.49
N THR A 3 44.22 22.75 43.57
CA THR A 3 43.12 23.25 42.72
C THR A 3 42.69 22.27 41.56
N ILE A 4 43.58 21.44 41.08
CA ILE A 4 43.24 20.49 39.99
C ILE A 4 42.49 19.28 40.53
N ARG A 5 42.85 18.78 41.72
CA ARG A 5 42.12 17.67 42.36
C ARG A 5 40.69 18.04 42.77
N GLN A 6 40.46 19.29 43.24
CA GLN A 6 39.12 19.76 43.56
C GLN A 6 38.23 19.94 42.31
N LYS A 7 38.77 20.40 41.18
CA LYS A 7 38.06 20.50 39.93
C LYS A 7 37.68 19.11 39.37
N LEU A 8 38.57 18.14 39.45
CA LEU A 8 38.32 16.74 39.05
C LEU A 8 37.24 16.07 39.93
N ALA A 9 37.24 16.33 41.22
CA ALA A 9 36.23 15.78 42.11
C ALA A 9 34.84 16.38 41.82
N SER A 10 34.74 17.67 41.53
CA SER A 10 33.47 18.33 41.17
C SER A 10 32.91 17.88 39.82
N VAL A 11 33.77 17.56 38.83
CA VAL A 11 33.37 17.00 37.56
C VAL A 11 32.85 15.55 37.74
N ARG A 12 33.55 14.76 38.55
CA ARG A 12 33.15 13.38 38.85
C ARG A 12 31.83 13.27 39.56
N ALA A 13 31.50 14.24 40.42
CA ALA A 13 30.23 14.32 41.15
C ALA A 13 29.05 14.75 40.24
N ARG A 14 29.32 15.47 39.12
CA ARG A 14 28.30 15.91 38.16
C ARG A 14 28.07 14.90 37.04
N TRP A 15 29.02 13.97 36.81
CA TRP A 15 28.99 13.00 35.71
C TRP A 15 27.72 12.15 35.69
N PRO A 16 27.20 11.58 36.79
CA PRO A 16 25.98 10.79 36.78
C PRO A 16 24.75 11.62 36.39
N ARG A 17 24.70 12.91 36.75
CA ARG A 17 23.61 13.80 36.38
C ARG A 17 23.62 14.13 34.88
N ILE A 18 24.81 14.31 34.29
CA ILE A 18 24.98 14.56 32.86
C ILE A 18 24.59 13.30 32.10
N LEU A 19 25.03 12.12 32.53
CA LEU A 19 24.64 10.84 31.92
C LEU A 19 23.14 10.61 31.97
N ALA A 20 22.51 10.88 33.12
CA ALA A 20 21.05 10.76 33.28
C ALA A 20 20.29 11.72 32.35
N ALA A 21 20.77 12.95 32.21
CA ALA A 21 20.18 13.92 31.27
C ALA A 21 20.34 13.52 29.82
N CYS A 22 21.52 13.02 29.43
CA CYS A 22 21.76 12.51 28.07
C CYS A 22 20.90 11.28 27.78
N LEU A 23 20.74 10.37 28.73
CA LEU A 23 19.89 9.19 28.60
C LEU A 23 18.41 9.58 28.44
N ALA A 24 17.94 10.52 29.26
CA ALA A 24 16.58 11.04 29.17
C ALA A 24 16.32 11.69 27.81
N LEU A 25 17.24 12.50 27.31
CA LEU A 25 17.13 13.11 25.98
C LEU A 25 17.13 12.04 24.87
N ALA A 26 18.00 11.04 24.94
CA ALA A 26 18.04 9.96 23.96
C ALA A 26 16.73 9.15 23.95
N LEU A 27 16.18 8.84 25.12
CA LEU A 27 14.89 8.14 25.23
C LEU A 27 13.73 8.99 24.70
N THR A 28 13.70 10.28 25.01
CA THR A 28 12.66 11.19 24.53
C THR A 28 12.72 11.34 23.02
N PHE A 29 13.93 11.48 22.46
CA PHE A 29 14.14 11.55 21.03
C PHE A 29 13.77 10.24 20.33
N GLY A 30 14.21 9.10 20.86
CA GLY A 30 13.87 7.77 20.33
C GLY A 30 12.36 7.50 20.37
N LEU A 31 11.69 7.87 21.46
CA LEU A 31 10.23 7.75 21.57
C LEU A 31 9.52 8.67 20.57
N GLY A 32 9.99 9.91 20.41
CA GLY A 32 9.48 10.86 19.42
C GLY A 32 9.59 10.33 17.99
N MET A 33 10.75 9.80 17.62
CA MET A 33 10.95 9.17 16.29
C MET A 33 10.06 7.94 16.09
N TYR A 34 9.91 7.10 17.11
CA TYR A 34 9.03 5.92 17.06
C TYR A 34 7.57 6.31 16.85
N VAL A 35 7.07 7.30 17.60
CA VAL A 35 5.69 7.81 17.44
C VAL A 35 5.50 8.42 16.07
N GLN A 36 6.48 9.17 15.58
CA GLN A 36 6.40 9.78 14.25
C GLN A 36 6.41 8.74 13.12
N SER A 37 7.25 7.70 13.22
CA SER A 37 7.26 6.64 12.21
C SER A 37 5.95 5.84 12.20
N ARG A 38 5.36 5.59 13.38
CA ARG A 38 4.05 4.93 13.48
C ARG A 38 2.92 5.76 12.87
N ARG A 39 2.95 7.08 13.07
CA ARG A 39 1.96 7.99 12.45
C ARG A 39 2.12 8.02 10.93
N ALA A 40 3.36 8.14 10.44
CA ALA A 40 3.61 8.13 9.00
C ALA A 40 3.15 6.82 8.35
N ALA A 41 3.40 5.67 8.98
CA ALA A 41 2.89 4.39 8.49
C ALA A 41 1.36 4.33 8.46
N ALA A 42 0.69 4.81 9.52
CA ALA A 42 -0.78 4.85 9.56
C ALA A 42 -1.37 5.80 8.50
N GLU A 43 -0.70 6.91 8.20
CA GLU A 43 -1.12 7.83 7.12
C GLU A 43 -1.00 7.16 5.74
N VAL A 44 0.06 6.38 5.50
CA VAL A 44 0.22 5.60 4.25
C VAL A 44 -0.88 4.53 4.12
N GLU A 45 -1.14 3.77 5.18
CA GLU A 45 -2.21 2.76 5.19
C GLU A 45 -3.60 3.38 4.93
N ASP A 46 -3.87 4.55 5.52
CA ASP A 46 -5.13 5.29 5.31
C ASP A 46 -5.26 5.76 3.84
N ASP A 47 -4.20 6.35 3.29
CA ASP A 47 -4.16 6.79 1.89
C ASP A 47 -4.33 5.62 0.91
N LEU A 48 -3.65 4.49 1.16
CA LEU A 48 -3.79 3.27 0.37
C LEU A 48 -5.22 2.72 0.43
N TYR A 49 -5.79 2.62 1.63
CA TYR A 49 -7.17 2.15 1.82
C TYR A 49 -8.16 2.99 1.02
N TRP A 50 -8.11 4.32 1.14
CA TRP A 50 -9.02 5.20 0.42
C TRP A 50 -8.80 5.15 -1.10
N ALA A 51 -7.57 5.01 -1.56
CA ALA A 51 -7.29 4.79 -2.98
C ALA A 51 -7.91 3.48 -3.47
N CYS A 52 -7.82 2.41 -2.69
CA CYS A 52 -8.41 1.11 -2.99
C CYS A 52 -9.94 1.13 -3.01
N VAL A 53 -10.59 1.76 -2.01
CA VAL A 53 -12.04 1.92 -1.96
C VAL A 53 -12.57 2.69 -3.17
N ASN A 54 -11.90 3.78 -3.53
CA ASN A 54 -12.31 4.57 -4.69
C ASN A 54 -12.04 3.82 -6.01
N MET A 55 -10.91 3.11 -6.12
CA MET A 55 -10.63 2.29 -7.32
C MET A 55 -11.66 1.17 -7.47
N GLU A 56 -12.01 0.48 -6.38
CA GLU A 56 -13.04 -0.56 -6.36
C GLU A 56 -14.40 -0.02 -6.78
N SER A 57 -14.82 1.15 -6.30
CA SER A 57 -16.11 1.75 -6.66
C SER A 57 -16.26 1.98 -8.17
N HIS A 58 -15.16 2.25 -8.87
CA HIS A 58 -15.16 2.36 -10.33
C HIS A 58 -15.07 1.00 -11.03
N LEU A 59 -14.35 0.03 -10.45
CA LEU A 59 -14.33 -1.35 -10.95
C LEU A 59 -15.70 -2.02 -10.87
N SER A 60 -16.46 -1.74 -9.81
CA SER A 60 -17.83 -2.23 -9.61
C SER A 60 -18.89 -1.38 -10.32
N SER A 61 -18.47 -0.37 -11.10
CA SER A 61 -19.39 0.52 -11.80
C SER A 61 -20.32 -0.25 -12.76
N PRO A 62 -21.64 0.02 -12.73
CA PRO A 62 -22.59 -0.54 -13.70
C PRO A 62 -22.18 -0.27 -15.16
N GLU A 63 -21.50 0.83 -15.43
CA GLU A 63 -21.01 1.19 -16.76
C GLU A 63 -20.02 0.15 -17.30
N ILE A 64 -19.18 -0.41 -16.44
CA ILE A 64 -18.26 -1.51 -16.79
C ILE A 64 -19.04 -2.82 -16.92
N TRP A 65 -19.80 -3.23 -15.88
CA TRP A 65 -20.40 -4.56 -15.81
C TRP A 65 -21.54 -4.77 -16.80
N LEU A 66 -22.37 -3.76 -17.03
CA LEU A 66 -23.48 -3.85 -18.02
C LEU A 66 -22.98 -3.83 -19.45
N ARG A 67 -21.79 -3.30 -19.69
CA ARG A 67 -21.20 -3.21 -21.02
C ARG A 67 -20.26 -4.38 -21.36
N LEU A 68 -19.78 -5.13 -20.35
CA LEU A 68 -18.97 -6.33 -20.55
C LEU A 68 -19.56 -7.32 -21.57
N PRO A 69 -20.87 -7.66 -21.54
CA PRO A 69 -21.50 -8.49 -22.57
C PRO A 69 -21.52 -7.83 -23.97
N TYR A 70 -21.58 -6.50 -24.03
CA TYR A 70 -21.47 -5.74 -25.26
C TYR A 70 -20.04 -5.72 -25.84
N PHE A 71 -19.02 -5.90 -24.98
CA PHE A 71 -17.63 -5.96 -25.39
C PHE A 71 -17.33 -7.12 -26.33
N GLN A 72 -18.05 -8.23 -26.19
CA GLN A 72 -17.92 -9.37 -27.10
C GLN A 72 -18.35 -9.02 -28.53
N ALA A 73 -19.12 -7.94 -28.69
CA ALA A 73 -19.60 -7.45 -30.00
C ALA A 73 -18.83 -6.21 -30.51
N LEU A 74 -17.95 -5.61 -29.69
CA LEU A 74 -17.18 -4.43 -30.06
C LEU A 74 -15.77 -4.84 -30.51
N GLU A 75 -15.33 -4.34 -31.70
CA GLU A 75 -13.96 -4.55 -32.18
C GLU A 75 -12.91 -3.91 -31.23
N SER A 76 -13.29 -2.86 -30.49
CA SER A 76 -12.41 -2.14 -29.58
C SER A 76 -13.20 -1.64 -28.36
N PRO A 77 -13.41 -2.48 -27.32
CA PRO A 77 -14.18 -2.11 -26.13
C PRO A 77 -13.63 -0.87 -25.42
N MET A 78 -12.32 -0.67 -25.46
CA MET A 78 -11.67 0.47 -24.82
C MET A 78 -11.89 1.81 -25.56
N GLU A 79 -12.56 1.81 -26.71
CA GLU A 79 -12.97 3.04 -27.39
C GLU A 79 -14.32 3.56 -26.95
N ASP A 80 -15.12 2.75 -26.23
CA ASP A 80 -16.39 3.20 -25.65
C ASP A 80 -16.15 4.37 -24.67
N PRO A 81 -16.86 5.51 -24.81
CA PRO A 81 -16.62 6.69 -23.99
C PRO A 81 -16.87 6.48 -22.48
N GLY A 82 -17.86 5.64 -22.13
CA GLY A 82 -18.17 5.32 -20.73
C GLY A 82 -17.05 4.55 -20.08
N ILE A 83 -16.51 3.54 -20.79
CA ILE A 83 -15.40 2.74 -20.28
C ILE A 83 -14.12 3.54 -20.22
N LYS A 84 -13.83 4.38 -21.22
CA LYS A 84 -12.70 5.31 -21.15
C LYS A 84 -12.76 6.18 -19.90
N ALA A 85 -13.96 6.69 -19.56
CA ALA A 85 -14.14 7.50 -18.37
C ALA A 85 -13.84 6.71 -17.09
N GLU A 86 -14.43 5.52 -16.94
CA GLU A 86 -14.20 4.66 -15.75
C GLU A 86 -12.74 4.19 -15.66
N MET A 87 -12.15 3.78 -16.78
CA MET A 87 -10.72 3.42 -16.78
C MET A 87 -9.81 4.60 -16.46
N ALA A 88 -10.17 5.82 -16.82
CA ALA A 88 -9.42 7.01 -16.43
C ALA A 88 -9.50 7.25 -14.91
N HIS A 89 -10.64 6.97 -14.28
CA HIS A 89 -10.78 7.02 -12.83
C HIS A 89 -9.98 5.91 -12.13
N ILE A 90 -10.09 4.67 -12.61
CA ILE A 90 -9.32 3.54 -12.09
C ILE A 90 -7.81 3.83 -12.16
N ARG A 91 -7.30 4.33 -13.29
CA ARG A 91 -5.90 4.72 -13.46
C ARG A 91 -5.48 5.85 -12.53
N ARG A 92 -6.36 6.83 -12.27
CA ARG A 92 -6.08 7.90 -11.31
C ARG A 92 -5.85 7.34 -9.91
N TRP A 93 -6.69 6.41 -9.47
CA TRP A 93 -6.56 5.79 -8.15
C TRP A 93 -5.39 4.81 -8.09
N ALA A 94 -5.10 4.08 -9.16
CA ALA A 94 -3.87 3.28 -9.26
C ALA A 94 -2.60 4.15 -9.13
N ALA A 95 -2.59 5.33 -9.75
CA ALA A 95 -1.48 6.28 -9.56
C ALA A 95 -1.37 6.76 -8.11
N ARG A 96 -2.50 6.94 -7.40
CA ARG A 96 -2.49 7.29 -5.97
C ARG A 96 -1.92 6.19 -5.09
N ILE A 97 -2.16 4.93 -5.43
CA ILE A 97 -1.53 3.79 -4.73
C ILE A 97 0.00 3.87 -4.85
N LEU A 98 0.54 4.12 -6.05
CA LEU A 98 1.98 4.27 -6.23
C LEU A 98 2.55 5.54 -5.58
N GLU A 99 1.76 6.63 -5.48
CA GLU A 99 2.17 7.87 -4.80
C GLU A 99 2.23 7.69 -3.27
N ALA A 100 1.34 6.87 -2.68
CA ALA A 100 1.33 6.57 -1.25
C ALA A 100 2.55 5.71 -0.85
N GLU A 101 2.98 4.80 -1.71
CA GLU A 101 4.19 4.01 -1.54
C GLU A 101 5.40 4.78 -2.08
N LEU A 102 6.24 5.31 -1.19
CA LEU A 102 7.44 6.07 -1.56
C LEU A 102 8.54 5.22 -2.20
N ALA A 103 8.50 3.90 -1.99
CA ALA A 103 9.44 2.92 -2.54
C ALA A 103 8.67 1.66 -2.94
N ASP A 104 9.18 0.92 -3.92
CA ASP A 104 8.58 -0.35 -4.31
C ASP A 104 8.61 -1.35 -3.14
N PRO A 105 7.45 -1.75 -2.57
CA PRO A 105 7.41 -2.64 -1.43
C PRO A 105 7.95 -4.04 -1.75
N ARG A 106 8.04 -4.44 -3.02
CA ARG A 106 8.61 -5.72 -3.44
C ARG A 106 10.13 -5.79 -3.23
N GLU A 107 10.80 -4.64 -3.15
CA GLU A 107 12.24 -4.55 -2.85
C GLU A 107 12.52 -4.65 -1.34
N ALA A 108 11.51 -4.45 -0.50
CA ALA A 108 11.65 -4.51 0.95
C ALA A 108 11.48 -5.94 1.47
N ALA A 109 12.48 -6.46 2.21
CA ALA A 109 12.47 -7.84 2.71
C ALA A 109 11.29 -8.15 3.64
N ASP A 110 10.75 -7.15 4.32
CA ASP A 110 9.70 -7.27 5.34
C ASP A 110 8.36 -6.66 4.91
N ALA A 111 8.19 -6.28 3.63
CA ALA A 111 6.94 -5.69 3.18
C ALA A 111 5.79 -6.72 3.24
N PRO A 112 4.60 -6.31 3.68
CA PRO A 112 3.42 -7.15 3.61
C PRO A 112 3.09 -7.53 2.16
N VAL A 113 2.54 -8.73 1.96
CA VAL A 113 2.14 -9.20 0.62
C VAL A 113 1.03 -8.32 0.04
N SER A 114 0.15 -7.78 0.89
CA SER A 114 -0.88 -6.81 0.50
C SER A 114 -0.31 -5.56 -0.17
N HIS A 115 0.74 -4.97 0.37
CA HIS A 115 1.40 -3.80 -0.22
C HIS A 115 2.06 -4.14 -1.56
N ALA A 116 2.80 -5.26 -1.63
CA ALA A 116 3.40 -5.73 -2.88
C ALA A 116 2.35 -6.01 -3.96
N TYR A 117 1.20 -6.58 -3.57
CA TYR A 117 0.08 -6.81 -4.46
C TYR A 117 -0.52 -5.50 -4.98
N LEU A 118 -0.82 -4.54 -4.09
CA LEU A 118 -1.41 -3.25 -4.47
C LEU A 118 -0.49 -2.49 -5.43
N HIS A 119 0.81 -2.48 -5.17
CA HIS A 119 1.81 -1.85 -6.03
C HIS A 119 1.84 -2.50 -7.42
N ALA A 120 1.95 -3.84 -7.48
CA ALA A 120 1.97 -4.57 -8.75
C ALA A 120 0.66 -4.42 -9.54
N LEU A 121 -0.49 -4.44 -8.86
CA LEU A 121 -1.78 -4.19 -9.48
C LEU A 121 -1.87 -2.77 -10.06
N ALA A 122 -1.39 -1.77 -9.32
CA ALA A 122 -1.39 -0.39 -9.78
C ALA A 122 -0.48 -0.20 -11.02
N GLU A 123 0.70 -0.81 -11.04
CA GLU A 123 1.58 -0.82 -12.21
C GLU A 123 0.93 -1.50 -13.42
N GLU A 124 0.28 -2.64 -13.22
CA GLU A 124 -0.45 -3.35 -14.28
C GLU A 124 -1.55 -2.47 -14.88
N VAL A 125 -2.37 -1.83 -14.02
CA VAL A 125 -3.44 -0.90 -14.44
C VAL A 125 -2.89 0.27 -15.26
N LEU A 126 -1.75 0.82 -14.87
CA LEU A 126 -1.14 1.97 -15.55
C LEU A 126 -0.39 1.58 -16.83
N GLY A 127 0.27 0.43 -16.81
CA GLY A 127 1.13 -0.03 -17.91
C GLY A 127 0.38 -0.65 -19.08
N SER A 128 -0.80 -1.23 -18.84
CA SER A 128 -1.51 -1.99 -19.85
C SER A 128 -2.50 -1.15 -20.66
N SER A 129 -2.62 -1.46 -21.93
CA SER A 129 -3.57 -0.82 -22.85
C SER A 129 -4.91 -1.56 -22.96
N TYR A 130 -4.99 -2.80 -22.43
CA TYR A 130 -6.17 -3.70 -22.50
C TYR A 130 -6.83 -3.72 -23.88
N PRO A 131 -6.13 -4.15 -24.91
CA PRO A 131 -6.60 -4.05 -26.30
C PRO A 131 -7.78 -4.97 -26.59
N ASP A 132 -7.98 -6.01 -25.80
CA ASP A 132 -9.00 -7.03 -25.99
C ASP A 132 -9.70 -7.42 -24.69
N ILE A 133 -10.78 -8.20 -24.83
CA ILE A 133 -11.60 -8.65 -23.72
C ILE A 133 -10.86 -9.60 -22.78
N GLN A 134 -9.95 -10.42 -23.29
CA GLN A 134 -9.22 -11.38 -22.46
C GLN A 134 -8.22 -10.66 -21.55
N ALA A 135 -7.62 -9.57 -22.04
CA ALA A 135 -6.77 -8.72 -21.23
C ALA A 135 -7.58 -8.00 -20.13
N ALA A 136 -8.79 -7.51 -20.46
CA ALA A 136 -9.71 -6.92 -19.48
C ALA A 136 -10.16 -7.94 -18.43
N ASP A 137 -10.56 -9.14 -18.84
CA ASP A 137 -10.97 -10.22 -17.92
C ASP A 137 -9.84 -10.61 -16.95
N ARG A 138 -8.60 -10.64 -17.41
CA ARG A 138 -7.43 -10.91 -16.56
C ARG A 138 -7.22 -9.80 -15.53
N LEU A 139 -7.36 -8.54 -15.94
CA LEU A 139 -7.28 -7.43 -15.00
C LEU A 139 -8.37 -7.52 -13.92
N PHE A 140 -9.62 -7.75 -14.32
CA PHE A 140 -10.73 -7.88 -13.36
C PHE A 140 -10.51 -9.05 -12.40
N ALA A 141 -10.02 -10.19 -12.90
CA ALA A 141 -9.64 -11.30 -12.06
C ALA A 141 -8.52 -10.92 -11.07
N ALA A 142 -7.53 -10.14 -11.52
CA ALA A 142 -6.47 -9.64 -10.65
C ALA A 142 -6.98 -8.66 -9.58
N CYS A 143 -8.08 -7.95 -9.82
CA CYS A 143 -8.70 -7.04 -8.86
C CYS A 143 -9.62 -7.75 -7.84
N ALA A 144 -9.98 -9.02 -8.04
CA ALA A 144 -10.92 -9.72 -7.18
C ALA A 144 -10.51 -9.75 -5.69
N PRO A 145 -9.25 -9.98 -5.29
CA PRO A 145 -8.84 -9.90 -3.89
C PRO A 145 -9.07 -8.51 -3.28
N LEU A 146 -8.82 -7.45 -4.05
CA LEU A 146 -9.07 -6.07 -3.64
C LEU A 146 -10.57 -5.84 -3.39
N GLN A 147 -11.43 -6.23 -4.34
CA GLN A 147 -12.88 -6.07 -4.24
C GLN A 147 -13.43 -6.79 -3.01
N ASN A 148 -13.05 -8.06 -2.82
CA ASN A 148 -13.47 -8.85 -1.65
C ASN A 148 -13.01 -8.20 -0.33
N ALA A 149 -11.79 -7.68 -0.29
CA ALA A 149 -11.26 -7.05 0.91
C ALA A 149 -11.98 -5.72 1.23
N VAL A 150 -12.29 -4.90 0.22
CA VAL A 150 -13.05 -3.65 0.38
C VAL A 150 -14.45 -3.94 0.86
N GLU A 151 -15.16 -4.92 0.26
CA GLU A 151 -16.50 -5.32 0.69
C GLU A 151 -16.55 -5.88 2.12
N ALA A 152 -15.46 -6.52 2.57
CA ALA A 152 -15.37 -7.13 3.90
C ALA A 152 -14.91 -6.17 4.99
N SER A 153 -14.57 -4.91 4.68
CA SER A 153 -13.94 -3.96 5.61
C SER A 153 -14.64 -2.61 5.63
N THR A 154 -14.51 -1.92 6.77
CA THR A 154 -15.04 -0.55 6.96
C THR A 154 -13.95 0.44 7.39
N SER A 155 -12.73 -0.05 7.59
CA SER A 155 -11.58 0.75 8.03
C SER A 155 -10.26 0.17 7.51
N PRO A 156 -9.16 0.94 7.50
CA PRO A 156 -7.84 0.44 7.13
C PRO A 156 -7.39 -0.77 7.97
N GLU A 157 -7.68 -0.75 9.28
CA GLU A 157 -7.31 -1.81 10.21
C GLU A 157 -7.98 -3.16 9.89
N GLU A 158 -9.17 -3.13 9.28
CA GLU A 158 -9.89 -4.33 8.82
C GLU A 158 -9.47 -4.73 7.40
N PHE A 159 -9.19 -3.75 6.54
CA PHE A 159 -8.91 -3.95 5.13
C PHE A 159 -7.64 -4.76 4.88
N PHE A 160 -6.48 -4.35 5.46
CA PHE A 160 -5.22 -5.04 5.19
C PHE A 160 -5.22 -6.51 5.65
N PRO A 161 -5.71 -6.87 6.84
CA PRO A 161 -5.88 -8.27 7.23
C PRO A 161 -6.84 -9.05 6.33
N ALA A 162 -7.93 -8.43 5.83
CA ALA A 162 -8.83 -9.05 4.90
C ALA A 162 -8.15 -9.32 3.55
N LEU A 163 -7.41 -8.35 3.02
CA LEU A 163 -6.64 -8.49 1.78
C LEU A 163 -5.56 -9.56 1.89
N GLU A 164 -4.80 -9.62 2.98
CA GLU A 164 -3.82 -10.68 3.22
C GLU A 164 -4.46 -12.07 3.23
N LYS A 165 -5.65 -12.20 3.83
CA LYS A 165 -6.41 -13.44 3.85
C LYS A 165 -6.85 -13.87 2.44
N GLU A 166 -7.35 -12.93 1.63
CA GLU A 166 -7.74 -13.20 0.24
C GLU A 166 -6.53 -13.63 -0.59
N LEU A 167 -5.39 -12.96 -0.44
CA LEU A 167 -4.15 -13.29 -1.13
C LEU A 167 -3.53 -14.62 -0.71
N ALA A 168 -3.76 -15.08 0.52
CA ALA A 168 -3.33 -16.38 0.98
C ALA A 168 -4.20 -17.54 0.43
N GLY A 169 -5.38 -17.24 -0.11
CA GLY A 169 -6.29 -18.20 -0.71
C GLY A 169 -5.85 -18.69 -2.10
N PRO A 170 -6.49 -19.74 -2.63
CA PRO A 170 -6.16 -20.29 -3.95
C PRO A 170 -6.26 -19.24 -5.08
N SER A 171 -7.32 -18.44 -5.07
CA SER A 171 -7.52 -17.35 -6.05
C SER A 171 -6.43 -16.29 -5.97
N GLY A 172 -5.97 -15.98 -4.75
CA GLY A 172 -4.90 -15.02 -4.54
C GLY A 172 -3.55 -15.49 -5.06
N GLN A 173 -3.25 -16.79 -4.97
CA GLN A 173 -2.00 -17.36 -5.50
C GLN A 173 -1.91 -17.23 -7.03
N ASP A 174 -3.01 -17.45 -7.74
CA ASP A 174 -3.06 -17.27 -9.20
C ASP A 174 -2.87 -15.79 -9.58
N VAL A 175 -3.47 -14.88 -8.81
CA VAL A 175 -3.33 -13.44 -9.00
C VAL A 175 -1.90 -12.98 -8.73
N GLN A 176 -1.28 -13.42 -7.64
CA GLN A 176 0.11 -13.09 -7.32
C GLN A 176 1.06 -13.57 -8.41
N LYS A 177 0.85 -14.80 -8.93
CA LYS A 177 1.62 -15.33 -10.04
C LYS A 177 1.43 -14.50 -11.32
N PHE A 178 0.20 -14.07 -11.59
CA PHE A 178 -0.10 -13.21 -12.73
C PHE A 178 0.62 -11.86 -12.63
N LEU A 179 0.66 -11.29 -11.43
CA LEU A 179 1.35 -10.02 -11.14
C LEU A 179 2.86 -10.19 -10.85
N GLU A 180 3.40 -11.41 -11.00
CA GLU A 180 4.82 -11.73 -10.74
C GLU A 180 5.28 -11.41 -9.33
N ILE A 181 4.38 -11.50 -8.35
CA ILE A 181 4.72 -11.27 -6.95
C ILE A 181 5.27 -12.56 -6.34
N SER A 182 6.52 -12.52 -5.87
CA SER A 182 7.14 -13.66 -5.18
C SER A 182 6.69 -13.72 -3.73
N ASN A 183 6.22 -14.91 -3.29
CA ASN A 183 5.93 -15.21 -1.89
C ASN A 183 7.09 -15.92 -1.17
N ASP A 184 8.22 -16.14 -1.83
CA ASP A 184 9.39 -16.80 -1.27
C ASP A 184 10.19 -15.83 -0.37
N LYS A 185 9.55 -15.44 0.76
CA LYS A 185 10.25 -14.67 1.81
C LYS A 185 10.19 -15.39 3.15
#